data_63c7d9a81b0be10bd456f25c5ea18684
#
_entry.id   63c7d9a81b0be10bd456f25c5ea18684
#
_cell.length_a   1.000
_cell.length_b   1.000
_cell.length_c   1.000
_cell.angle_alpha   90.00
_cell.angle_beta   90.00
_cell.angle_gamma   90.00
#
_symmetry.space_group_name_H-M   'P 1'
#
loop_
_entity.id
_entity.type
_entity.pdbx_description
1 polymer ?
#
loop_
_entity_poly.entity_id
_entity_poly.type
_entity_poly.pdbx_seq_one_letter_code
_entity_poly.pdbx_strand_id
1 'polypeptide(L)'
;MKLSIIVPVYNMVAGEKLEFCLDSLMNQTISDYEIIAVNDASTDDSLIVLNWYKSHYPDKFKVIDLPENRKQGGAKNAGLDMACGEFIGFVDSDDWIRSDMYEKLLNKAQETGADVVGCDYCITYQQSFEVGEIVSCSRENQSGILDEERHKSLILDP
;
A
#
# COMPACT_ATOMS: atom_id res chain seq x y z
N MET A 1 10.44 9.20 10.46
CA MET A 1 9.80 8.25 9.53
C MET A 1 9.06 9.03 8.47
N LYS A 2 9.41 8.82 7.22
CA LYS A 2 8.80 9.58 6.11
C LYS A 2 7.48 8.95 5.64
N LEU A 3 7.42 7.62 5.61
CA LEU A 3 6.26 6.89 5.08
C LEU A 3 5.92 5.69 5.95
N SER A 4 4.65 5.49 6.26
CA SER A 4 4.10 4.23 6.77
C SER A 4 3.26 3.56 5.69
N ILE A 5 3.59 2.31 5.34
CA ILE A 5 2.86 1.50 4.37
C ILE A 5 2.00 0.50 5.13
N ILE A 6 0.69 0.58 4.97
CA ILE A 6 -0.28 -0.27 5.65
C ILE A 6 -0.76 -1.36 4.70
N VAL A 7 -0.65 -2.61 5.13
CA VAL A 7 -1.03 -3.80 4.34
C VAL A 7 -2.05 -4.61 5.13
N PRO A 8 -3.35 -4.54 4.80
CA PRO A 8 -4.35 -5.43 5.38
C PRO A 8 -4.20 -6.84 4.80
N VAL A 9 -4.19 -7.85 5.65
CA VAL A 9 -3.98 -9.26 5.26
C VAL A 9 -5.09 -10.13 5.84
N TYR A 10 -5.76 -10.91 4.97
CA TYR A 10 -6.74 -11.90 5.39
C TYR A 10 -6.71 -13.11 4.45
N ASN A 11 -6.21 -14.26 4.93
CA ASN A 11 -6.16 -15.52 4.18
C ASN A 11 -5.45 -15.41 2.80
N MET A 12 -4.18 -14.97 2.80
CA MET A 12 -3.43 -14.63 1.58
C MET A 12 -2.25 -15.55 1.26
N VAL A 13 -2.09 -16.68 1.96
CA VAL A 13 -0.98 -17.63 1.70
C VAL A 13 -1.08 -18.32 0.34
N ALA A 14 -2.30 -18.50 -0.18
CA ALA A 14 -2.49 -19.24 -1.42
C ALA A 14 -1.83 -18.53 -2.63
N GLY A 15 -0.96 -19.26 -3.34
CA GLY A 15 -0.33 -18.81 -4.59
C GLY A 15 0.81 -17.81 -4.39
N GLU A 16 1.45 -17.78 -3.22
CA GLU A 16 2.63 -16.94 -2.91
C GLU A 16 2.41 -15.43 -3.16
N LYS A 17 1.15 -14.99 -3.19
CA LYS A 17 0.81 -13.59 -3.47
C LYS A 17 1.28 -12.67 -2.35
N LEU A 18 1.10 -13.11 -1.10
CA LEU A 18 1.50 -12.34 0.08
C LEU A 18 3.01 -12.09 0.07
N GLU A 19 3.81 -13.11 -0.16
CA GLU A 19 5.27 -13.00 -0.21
C GLU A 19 5.69 -12.08 -1.35
N PHE A 20 5.07 -12.21 -2.53
CA PHE A 20 5.38 -11.35 -3.68
C PHE A 20 5.04 -9.88 -3.41
N CYS A 21 3.91 -9.62 -2.76
CA CYS A 21 3.52 -8.30 -2.26
C CYS A 21 4.60 -7.74 -1.31
N LEU A 22 4.89 -8.48 -0.23
CA LEU A 22 5.81 -8.05 0.82
C LEU A 22 7.23 -7.82 0.30
N ASP A 23 7.73 -8.70 -0.58
CA ASP A 23 9.03 -8.54 -1.23
C ASP A 23 9.08 -7.25 -2.08
N SER A 24 8.01 -6.92 -2.78
CA SER A 24 7.91 -5.67 -3.55
C SER A 24 8.00 -4.42 -2.65
N LEU A 25 7.43 -4.51 -1.45
CA LEU A 25 7.47 -3.45 -0.44
C LEU A 25 8.85 -3.33 0.21
N MET A 26 9.52 -4.46 0.47
CA MET A 26 10.86 -4.47 1.04
C MET A 26 11.94 -3.95 0.06
N ASN A 27 11.68 -4.03 -1.25
CA ASN A 27 12.60 -3.62 -2.31
C ASN A 27 12.40 -2.17 -2.79
N GLN A 28 11.73 -1.31 -2.01
CA GLN A 28 11.57 0.11 -2.37
C GLN A 28 12.90 0.86 -2.33
N THR A 29 13.10 1.81 -3.27
CA THR A 29 14.33 2.63 -3.37
C THR A 29 14.47 3.67 -2.26
N ILE A 30 13.40 3.99 -1.55
CA ILE A 30 13.43 4.84 -0.36
C ILE A 30 13.95 4.06 0.85
N SER A 31 14.55 4.75 1.83
CA SER A 31 15.10 4.13 3.04
C SER A 31 14.30 4.42 4.30
N ASP A 32 13.67 5.60 4.40
CA ASP A 32 12.97 6.06 5.60
C ASP A 32 11.48 5.75 5.56
N TYR A 33 11.15 4.45 5.66
CA TYR A 33 9.78 3.96 5.70
C TYR A 33 9.63 2.75 6.62
N GLU A 34 8.41 2.48 7.01
CA GLU A 34 7.99 1.27 7.71
C GLU A 34 6.84 0.57 6.97
N ILE A 35 6.71 -0.72 7.20
CA ILE A 35 5.59 -1.54 6.74
C ILE A 35 4.83 -2.01 7.98
N ILE A 36 3.52 -1.80 7.98
CA ILE A 36 2.60 -2.23 9.02
C ILE A 36 1.63 -3.23 8.40
N ALA A 37 1.94 -4.51 8.55
CA ALA A 37 1.07 -5.59 8.11
C ALA A 37 0.03 -5.88 9.20
N VAL A 38 -1.24 -5.85 8.84
CA VAL A 38 -2.35 -6.09 9.76
C VAL A 38 -3.02 -7.41 9.41
N ASN A 39 -2.77 -8.45 10.21
CA ASN A 39 -3.47 -9.71 10.11
C ASN A 39 -4.90 -9.54 10.64
N ASP A 40 -5.89 -9.63 9.77
CA ASP A 40 -7.30 -9.45 10.09
C ASP A 40 -7.96 -10.79 10.51
N ALA A 41 -7.38 -11.45 11.51
CA ALA A 41 -7.78 -12.76 12.01
C ALA A 41 -7.79 -13.84 10.91
N SER A 42 -6.70 -13.97 10.16
CA SER A 42 -6.53 -15.03 9.16
C SER A 42 -6.60 -16.40 9.82
N THR A 43 -7.19 -17.36 9.11
CA THR A 43 -7.30 -18.76 9.53
C THR A 43 -6.32 -19.70 8.83
N ASP A 44 -5.57 -19.16 7.88
CA ASP A 44 -4.47 -19.82 7.17
C ASP A 44 -3.10 -19.44 7.77
N ASP A 45 -2.02 -19.82 7.10
CA ASP A 45 -0.65 -19.55 7.56
C ASP A 45 -0.15 -18.12 7.29
N SER A 46 -1.05 -17.17 6.91
CA SER A 46 -0.68 -15.77 6.65
C SER A 46 0.08 -15.13 7.82
N LEU A 47 -0.37 -15.36 9.05
CA LEU A 47 0.32 -14.83 10.24
C LEU A 47 1.74 -15.39 10.40
N ILE A 48 1.98 -16.63 10.00
CA ILE A 48 3.32 -17.25 10.04
C ILE A 48 4.25 -16.52 9.09
N VAL A 49 3.79 -16.24 7.87
CA VAL A 49 4.53 -15.45 6.86
C VAL A 49 4.85 -14.07 7.41
N LEU A 50 3.86 -13.34 7.95
CA LEU A 50 4.06 -12.00 8.51
C LEU A 50 5.10 -11.99 9.65
N ASN A 51 5.04 -12.95 10.55
CA ASN A 51 6.00 -13.08 11.65
C ASN A 51 7.42 -13.42 11.17
N TRP A 52 7.54 -14.13 10.05
CA TRP A 52 8.83 -14.36 9.41
C TRP A 52 9.46 -13.02 8.96
N TYR A 53 8.72 -12.16 8.24
CA TYR A 53 9.20 -10.83 7.83
C TYR A 53 9.53 -9.95 9.04
N LYS A 54 8.69 -9.92 10.07
CA LYS A 54 8.95 -9.18 11.31
C LYS A 54 10.24 -9.61 11.98
N SER A 55 10.55 -10.91 12.01
CA SER A 55 11.76 -11.42 12.65
C SER A 55 13.03 -11.10 11.86
N HIS A 56 12.94 -11.01 10.52
CA HIS A 56 14.08 -10.72 9.64
C HIS A 56 14.30 -9.21 9.44
N TYR A 57 13.25 -8.40 9.61
CA TYR A 57 13.29 -6.95 9.38
C TYR A 57 12.67 -6.16 10.55
N PRO A 58 13.13 -6.36 11.81
CA PRO A 58 12.47 -5.86 13.02
C PRO A 58 12.38 -4.32 13.08
N ASP A 59 13.32 -3.61 12.46
CA ASP A 59 13.34 -2.15 12.44
C ASP A 59 12.39 -1.53 11.41
N LYS A 60 11.94 -2.32 10.45
CA LYS A 60 11.17 -1.84 9.30
C LYS A 60 9.78 -2.47 9.19
N PHE A 61 9.61 -3.69 9.66
CA PHE A 61 8.38 -4.46 9.48
C PHE A 61 7.67 -4.71 10.82
N LYS A 62 6.44 -4.22 10.92
CA LYS A 62 5.58 -4.37 12.08
C LYS A 62 4.38 -5.26 11.75
N VAL A 63 3.91 -6.03 12.73
CA VAL A 63 2.73 -6.89 12.59
C VAL A 63 1.73 -6.55 13.68
N ILE A 64 0.49 -6.29 13.28
CA ILE A 64 -0.68 -6.24 14.15
C ILE A 64 -1.47 -7.52 13.90
N ASP A 65 -1.80 -8.25 14.96
CA ASP A 65 -2.65 -9.44 14.89
C ASP A 65 -3.99 -9.12 15.55
N LEU A 66 -5.05 -9.01 14.75
CA LEU A 66 -6.39 -8.69 15.24
C LEU A 66 -7.07 -9.95 15.76
N PRO A 67 -7.76 -9.88 16.91
CA PRO A 67 -8.43 -11.04 17.50
C PRO A 67 -9.69 -11.47 16.74
N GLU A 68 -10.22 -10.60 15.88
CA GLU A 68 -11.42 -10.83 15.08
C GLU A 68 -11.32 -10.12 13.73
N ASN A 69 -12.02 -10.63 12.72
CA ASN A 69 -12.02 -10.02 11.38
C ASN A 69 -12.83 -8.72 11.39
N ARG A 70 -12.17 -7.60 11.13
CA ARG A 70 -12.73 -6.24 11.06
C ARG A 70 -12.92 -5.73 9.65
N LYS A 71 -12.70 -6.59 8.67
CA LYS A 71 -12.71 -6.26 7.25
C LYS A 71 -11.61 -5.26 6.88
N GLN A 72 -11.43 -5.04 5.58
CA GLN A 72 -10.35 -4.21 5.04
C GLN A 72 -10.29 -2.81 5.70
N GLY A 73 -11.44 -2.16 5.90
CA GLY A 73 -11.48 -0.84 6.55
C GLY A 73 -11.03 -0.86 8.00
N GLY A 74 -11.46 -1.86 8.78
CA GLY A 74 -11.06 -2.02 10.18
C GLY A 74 -9.58 -2.35 10.33
N ALA A 75 -9.05 -3.20 9.45
CA ALA A 75 -7.62 -3.51 9.40
C ALA A 75 -6.79 -2.27 9.02
N LYS A 76 -7.21 -1.50 7.99
CA LYS A 76 -6.55 -0.25 7.61
C LYS A 76 -6.53 0.77 8.76
N ASN A 77 -7.64 0.90 9.51
CA ASN A 77 -7.71 1.79 10.68
C ASN A 77 -6.74 1.35 11.80
N ALA A 78 -6.66 0.05 12.08
CA ALA A 78 -5.71 -0.45 13.09
C ALA A 78 -4.24 -0.16 12.66
N GLY A 79 -3.93 -0.25 11.38
CA GLY A 79 -2.64 0.16 10.84
C GLY A 79 -2.38 1.66 11.00
N LEU A 80 -3.39 2.51 10.74
CA LEU A 80 -3.30 3.95 10.93
C LEU A 80 -3.00 4.35 12.37
N ASP A 81 -3.59 3.68 13.35
CA ASP A 81 -3.36 3.94 14.78
C ASP A 81 -1.91 3.67 15.21
N MET A 82 -1.17 2.82 14.47
CA MET A 82 0.25 2.51 14.73
C MET A 82 1.22 3.34 13.86
N ALA A 83 0.73 3.92 12.77
CA ALA A 83 1.56 4.62 11.81
C ALA A 83 2.22 5.87 12.41
N CYS A 84 3.50 6.06 12.12
CA CYS A 84 4.26 7.26 12.54
C CYS A 84 4.94 8.01 11.38
N GLY A 85 4.66 7.60 10.13
CA GLY A 85 5.12 8.30 8.94
C GLY A 85 4.39 9.62 8.72
N GLU A 86 5.08 10.57 8.13
CA GLU A 86 4.50 11.84 7.66
C GLU A 86 3.46 11.59 6.57
N PHE A 87 3.72 10.60 5.73
CA PHE A 87 2.80 10.12 4.69
C PHE A 87 2.33 8.70 4.99
N ILE A 88 1.14 8.38 4.51
CA ILE A 88 0.55 7.05 4.60
C ILE A 88 0.37 6.47 3.20
N GLY A 89 0.81 5.23 3.01
CA GLY A 89 0.54 4.44 1.83
C GLY A 89 -0.32 3.22 2.18
N PHE A 90 -1.17 2.80 1.25
CA PHE A 90 -1.93 1.56 1.36
C PHE A 90 -1.56 0.65 0.19
N VAL A 91 -1.36 -0.64 0.47
CA VAL A 91 -1.17 -1.67 -0.55
C VAL A 91 -2.00 -2.88 -0.12
N ASP A 92 -2.84 -3.38 -1.01
CA ASP A 92 -3.60 -4.59 -0.74
C ASP A 92 -2.67 -5.82 -0.88
N SER A 93 -2.87 -6.83 -0.05
CA SER A 93 -1.92 -7.94 0.13
C SER A 93 -1.82 -8.92 -1.06
N ASP A 94 -2.66 -8.76 -2.07
CA ASP A 94 -2.62 -9.48 -3.35
C ASP A 94 -2.08 -8.64 -4.51
N ASP A 95 -1.67 -7.40 -4.23
CA ASP A 95 -1.04 -6.49 -5.18
C ASP A 95 0.46 -6.37 -4.93
N TRP A 96 1.21 -5.87 -5.92
CA TRP A 96 2.63 -5.54 -5.79
C TRP A 96 2.96 -4.24 -6.50
N ILE A 97 4.05 -3.63 -6.09
CA ILE A 97 4.44 -2.30 -6.53
C ILE A 97 5.84 -2.28 -7.12
N ARG A 98 6.08 -1.36 -8.03
CA ARG A 98 7.42 -1.12 -8.55
C ARG A 98 8.33 -0.57 -7.45
N SER A 99 9.61 -0.91 -7.52
CA SER A 99 10.61 -0.50 -6.53
C SER A 99 10.76 1.03 -6.39
N ASP A 100 10.46 1.79 -7.43
CA ASP A 100 10.56 3.26 -7.48
C ASP A 100 9.23 4.00 -7.22
N MET A 101 8.14 3.27 -6.91
CA MET A 101 6.80 3.86 -6.81
C MET A 101 6.73 4.91 -5.71
N TYR A 102 7.06 4.54 -4.49
CA TYR A 102 6.96 5.49 -3.37
C TYR A 102 7.99 6.61 -3.44
N GLU A 103 9.17 6.40 -4.02
CA GLU A 103 10.12 7.47 -4.29
C GLU A 103 9.49 8.56 -5.18
N LYS A 104 8.86 8.13 -6.29
CA LYS A 104 8.19 9.05 -7.21
C LYS A 104 7.01 9.77 -6.59
N LEU A 105 6.17 9.04 -5.83
CA LEU A 105 5.00 9.63 -5.17
C LEU A 105 5.41 10.66 -4.10
N LEU A 106 6.40 10.35 -3.27
CA LEU A 106 6.91 11.26 -2.25
C LEU A 106 7.57 12.50 -2.87
N ASN A 107 8.39 12.32 -3.91
CA ASN A 107 8.98 13.44 -4.64
C ASN A 107 7.88 14.36 -5.21
N LYS A 108 6.83 13.76 -5.80
CA LYS A 108 5.71 14.54 -6.33
C LYS A 108 4.94 15.29 -5.24
N ALA A 109 4.68 14.67 -4.09
CA ALA A 109 4.06 15.33 -2.95
C ALA A 109 4.89 16.54 -2.48
N GLN A 110 6.20 16.38 -2.37
CA GLN A 110 7.11 17.45 -1.96
C GLN A 110 7.21 18.59 -2.98
N GLU A 111 7.30 18.26 -4.27
CA GLU A 111 7.38 19.26 -5.35
C GLU A 111 6.12 20.14 -5.42
N THR A 112 4.95 19.55 -5.18
CA THR A 112 3.67 20.22 -5.38
C THR A 112 3.01 20.71 -4.11
N GLY A 113 3.45 20.23 -2.93
CA GLY A 113 2.78 20.46 -1.66
C GLY A 113 1.42 19.74 -1.57
N ALA A 114 1.20 18.70 -2.37
CA ALA A 114 -0.07 17.98 -2.39
C ALA A 114 -0.22 17.06 -1.18
N ASP A 115 -1.41 17.07 -0.58
CA ASP A 115 -1.76 16.18 0.54
C ASP A 115 -2.04 14.74 0.09
N VAL A 116 -2.46 14.56 -1.17
CA VAL A 116 -2.76 13.25 -1.77
C VAL A 116 -2.08 13.14 -3.13
N VAL A 117 -1.35 12.05 -3.34
CA VAL A 117 -0.74 11.72 -4.63
C VAL A 117 -1.09 10.28 -4.99
N GLY A 118 -1.54 10.08 -6.20
CA GLY A 118 -1.86 8.76 -6.76
C GLY A 118 -1.08 8.47 -8.03
N CYS A 119 -1.08 7.21 -8.43
CA CYS A 119 -0.51 6.75 -9.70
C CYS A 119 -1.47 5.81 -10.40
N ASP A 120 -1.20 5.57 -11.68
CA ASP A 120 -1.87 4.54 -12.46
C ASP A 120 -1.47 3.15 -11.96
N TYR A 121 -2.28 2.14 -12.29
CA TYR A 121 -1.99 0.75 -11.98
C TYR A 121 -2.03 -0.11 -13.25
N CYS A 122 -1.40 -1.28 -13.19
CA CYS A 122 -1.44 -2.27 -14.25
C CYS A 122 -2.24 -3.48 -13.81
N ILE A 123 -3.05 -4.02 -14.69
CA ILE A 123 -3.64 -5.36 -14.51
C ILE A 123 -2.63 -6.38 -15.06
N THR A 124 -2.21 -7.31 -14.21
CA THR A 124 -1.34 -8.42 -14.58
C THR A 124 -2.03 -9.74 -14.27
N TYR A 125 -1.78 -10.74 -15.10
CA TYR A 125 -2.36 -12.08 -14.92
C TYR A 125 -1.38 -13.08 -14.32
N GLN A 126 -0.16 -12.63 -14.07
CA GLN A 126 0.94 -13.40 -13.49
C GLN A 126 1.67 -12.54 -12.47
N GLN A 127 2.29 -13.17 -11.48
CA GLN A 127 3.19 -12.51 -10.53
C GLN A 127 4.49 -12.10 -11.25
N SER A 128 4.44 -11.00 -11.96
CA SER A 128 5.58 -10.46 -12.68
C SER A 128 5.53 -8.94 -12.71
N PHE A 129 6.69 -8.30 -12.91
CA PHE A 129 6.79 -6.86 -13.14
C PHE A 129 6.73 -6.50 -14.64
N GLU A 130 6.38 -7.43 -15.50
CA GLU A 130 6.07 -7.12 -16.89
C GLU A 130 4.83 -6.25 -16.97
N VAL A 131 4.89 -5.22 -17.80
CA VAL A 131 3.80 -4.27 -17.94
C VAL A 131 2.65 -4.95 -18.69
N GLY A 132 1.56 -5.18 -17.97
CA GLY A 132 0.30 -5.64 -18.54
C GLY A 132 -0.54 -4.46 -19.06
N GLU A 133 -1.85 -4.57 -18.96
CA GLU A 133 -2.76 -3.49 -19.32
C GLU A 133 -2.65 -2.35 -18.31
N ILE A 134 -2.32 -1.14 -18.79
CA ILE A 134 -2.25 0.05 -17.94
C ILE A 134 -3.65 0.63 -17.79
N VAL A 135 -4.10 0.75 -16.55
CA VAL A 135 -5.35 1.43 -16.21
C VAL A 135 -4.99 2.79 -15.62
N SER A 136 -5.36 3.85 -16.33
CA SER A 136 -5.16 5.21 -15.86
C SER A 136 -6.21 5.55 -14.80
N CYS A 137 -5.76 5.96 -13.62
CA CYS A 137 -6.60 6.50 -12.56
C CYS A 137 -7.06 7.92 -12.85
N SER A 138 -6.43 8.59 -13.82
CA SER A 138 -6.81 9.93 -14.27
C SER A 138 -7.63 9.85 -15.56
N ARG A 139 -8.81 10.47 -15.58
CA ARG A 139 -9.51 10.75 -16.84
C ARG A 139 -8.76 11.86 -17.59
N GLU A 140 -8.89 11.90 -18.92
CA GLU A 140 -8.44 13.06 -19.70
C GLU A 140 -8.93 14.35 -19.04
N ASN A 141 -8.04 15.28 -18.76
CA ASN A 141 -8.26 16.54 -18.03
C ASN A 141 -8.32 16.45 -16.48
N GLN A 142 -8.06 15.32 -15.86
CA GLN A 142 -8.03 15.18 -14.39
C GLN A 142 -6.62 15.03 -13.81
N SER A 143 -5.57 15.06 -14.63
CA SER A 143 -4.19 15.08 -14.18
C SER A 143 -3.79 16.48 -13.68
N GLY A 144 -3.02 16.56 -12.62
CA GLY A 144 -2.54 17.80 -12.04
C GLY A 144 -3.01 18.02 -10.60
N ILE A 145 -2.76 19.22 -10.07
CA ILE A 145 -3.16 19.59 -8.72
C ILE A 145 -4.69 19.80 -8.69
N LEU A 146 -5.35 19.13 -7.76
CA LEU A 146 -6.78 19.30 -7.50
C LEU A 146 -6.95 20.41 -6.46
N ASP A 147 -7.52 21.54 -6.88
CA ASP A 147 -8.03 22.54 -5.95
C ASP A 147 -9.42 22.15 -5.41
N GLU A 148 -9.96 22.94 -4.48
CA GLU A 148 -11.24 22.64 -3.83
C GLU A 148 -12.42 22.59 -4.81
N GLU A 149 -12.43 23.44 -5.83
CA GLU A 149 -13.50 23.48 -6.86
C GLU A 149 -13.46 22.25 -7.75
N ARG A 150 -12.26 21.86 -8.19
CA ARG A 150 -12.03 20.69 -9.03
C ARG A 150 -12.28 19.38 -8.27
N HIS A 151 -11.96 19.34 -6.98
CA HIS A 151 -12.28 18.19 -6.11
C HIS A 151 -13.79 17.99 -5.99
N LYS A 152 -14.55 19.07 -5.79
CA LYS A 152 -16.03 19.00 -5.73
C LYS A 152 -16.62 18.47 -7.03
N SER A 153 -16.10 18.89 -8.19
CA SER A 153 -16.61 18.41 -9.49
C SER A 153 -16.37 16.91 -9.69
N LEU A 154 -15.27 16.36 -9.17
CA LEU A 154 -14.95 14.93 -9.27
C LEU A 154 -15.83 14.03 -8.39
N ILE A 155 -16.35 14.57 -7.27
CA ILE A 155 -17.21 13.83 -6.34
C ILE A 155 -18.67 13.89 -6.78
N LEU A 156 -19.09 14.99 -7.42
CA LEU A 156 -20.49 15.25 -7.75
C LEU A 156 -20.88 14.83 -9.17
N ASP A 157 -19.90 14.49 -10.02
CA ASP A 157 -20.10 14.04 -11.41
C ASP A 157 -19.76 12.54 -11.50
N PRO A 158 -20.77 11.62 -11.40
CA PRO A 158 -20.55 10.18 -11.43
C PRO A 158 -20.21 9.66 -12.85
#